data_3a90dd4262c9d5dee6064b133da9369a
#
_entry.id   3a90dd4262c9d5dee6064b133da9369a
#
_cell.length_a   1.000
_cell.length_b   1.000
_cell.length_c   1.000
_cell.angle_alpha   90.00
_cell.angle_beta   90.00
_cell.angle_gamma   90.00
#
_symmetry.space_group_name_H-M   'P 1'
#
loop_
_entity.id
_entity.type
_entity.pdbx_description
1 polymer ?
#
loop_
_entity_poly.entity_id
_entity_poly.type
_entity_poly.pdbx_seq_one_letter_code
_entity_poly.pdbx_strand_id
1 'polypeptide(L)'
;LCVPIILFWIAVAAVTNTVAPQLEVVGAERSVGLNAPDAPSIQAMRHIGQVFGEYDSDSAAMIVLEGDQPLGDAAHQFYDTMVKRLAQDTAHVEHIQDFWGDPLTAGGSQSKDGKAALVQVYLRGNQGTALSNQSVDSIRKIVAETPAPPGVKAYVTGAAPLITDNFEVGSQGTHKVT
;
A
#
# COMPACT_ATOMS: atom_id res chain seq x y z
N LEU A 1 -40.23 -37.93 10.43
CA LEU A 1 -38.86 -38.00 10.97
C LEU A 1 -37.84 -37.14 10.14
N CYS A 2 -38.05 -36.93 8.83
CA CYS A 2 -37.08 -36.17 8.00
C CYS A 2 -37.12 -34.64 8.25
N VAL A 3 -38.31 -34.07 8.50
CA VAL A 3 -38.46 -32.62 8.67
C VAL A 3 -37.66 -32.05 9.86
N PRO A 4 -37.71 -32.63 11.07
CA PRO A 4 -36.93 -32.11 12.19
C PRO A 4 -35.41 -32.22 11.97
N ILE A 5 -34.94 -33.23 11.23
CA ILE A 5 -33.55 -33.41 10.90
C ILE A 5 -33.09 -32.30 9.92
N ILE A 6 -33.89 -31.99 8.91
CA ILE A 6 -33.61 -30.91 7.95
C ILE A 6 -33.55 -29.56 8.66
N LEU A 7 -34.54 -29.26 9.51
CA LEU A 7 -34.59 -28.02 10.29
C LEU A 7 -33.38 -27.88 11.23
N PHE A 8 -32.94 -28.98 11.86
CA PHE A 8 -31.75 -29.00 12.69
C PHE A 8 -30.49 -28.63 11.88
N TRP A 9 -30.29 -29.21 10.70
CA TRP A 9 -29.13 -28.91 9.87
C TRP A 9 -29.18 -27.50 9.27
N ILE A 10 -30.35 -26.98 8.93
CA ILE A 10 -30.52 -25.58 8.51
C ILE A 10 -30.14 -24.62 9.66
N ALA A 11 -30.59 -24.93 10.89
CA ALA A 11 -30.22 -24.13 12.06
C ALA A 11 -28.71 -24.17 12.34
N VAL A 12 -28.12 -25.36 12.26
CA VAL A 12 -26.64 -25.49 12.41
C VAL A 12 -25.92 -24.71 11.35
N ALA A 13 -26.31 -24.78 10.08
CA ALA A 13 -25.70 -24.03 8.98
C ALA A 13 -25.86 -22.52 9.19
N ALA A 14 -27.03 -22.05 9.60
CA ALA A 14 -27.26 -20.63 9.88
C ALA A 14 -26.41 -20.13 11.06
N VAL A 15 -26.33 -20.88 12.15
CA VAL A 15 -25.50 -20.52 13.30
C VAL A 15 -24.03 -20.54 12.93
N THR A 16 -23.56 -21.55 12.20
CA THR A 16 -22.16 -21.64 11.78
C THR A 16 -21.78 -20.46 10.88
N ASN A 17 -22.68 -20.08 9.95
CA ASN A 17 -22.42 -18.95 9.04
C ASN A 17 -22.41 -17.58 9.76
N THR A 18 -23.10 -17.46 10.90
CA THR A 18 -23.11 -16.20 11.67
C THR A 18 -22.01 -16.13 12.73
N VAL A 19 -21.57 -17.27 13.26
CA VAL A 19 -20.60 -17.34 14.37
C VAL A 19 -19.18 -17.59 13.87
N ALA A 20 -19.01 -18.36 12.80
CA ALA A 20 -17.70 -18.60 12.21
C ALA A 20 -17.34 -17.40 11.29
N PRO A 21 -16.27 -16.67 11.59
CA PRO A 21 -15.79 -15.62 10.68
C PRO A 21 -15.48 -16.25 9.33
N GLN A 22 -15.86 -15.57 8.25
CA GLN A 22 -15.57 -16.05 6.91
C GLN A 22 -14.05 -16.20 6.74
N LEU A 23 -13.62 -17.27 6.09
CA LEU A 23 -12.20 -17.61 5.91
C LEU A 23 -11.42 -16.45 5.29
N GLU A 24 -12.06 -15.67 4.42
CA GLU A 24 -11.52 -14.48 3.78
C GLU A 24 -11.20 -13.37 4.80
N VAL A 25 -12.09 -13.13 5.77
CA VAL A 25 -11.88 -12.14 6.84
C VAL A 25 -10.72 -12.58 7.73
N VAL A 26 -10.71 -13.87 8.13
CA VAL A 26 -9.60 -14.42 8.95
C VAL A 26 -8.29 -14.41 8.18
N GLY A 27 -8.33 -14.71 6.88
CA GLY A 27 -7.16 -14.66 6.01
C GLY A 27 -6.61 -13.25 5.85
N ALA A 28 -7.47 -12.26 5.71
CA ALA A 28 -7.08 -10.85 5.62
C ALA A 28 -6.51 -10.33 6.95
N GLU A 29 -7.16 -10.65 8.08
CA GLU A 29 -6.72 -10.18 9.41
C GLU A 29 -5.48 -10.88 9.95
N ARG A 30 -5.25 -12.14 9.56
CA ARG A 30 -4.13 -12.97 10.01
C ARG A 30 -3.13 -13.24 8.90
N SER A 31 -3.11 -12.43 7.86
CA SER A 31 -2.16 -12.56 6.77
C SER A 31 -0.73 -12.47 7.30
N VAL A 32 0.07 -13.48 6.98
CA VAL A 32 1.51 -13.54 7.31
C VAL A 32 2.27 -12.84 6.20
N GLY A 33 3.35 -12.16 6.54
CA GLY A 33 4.23 -11.55 5.54
C GLY A 33 4.63 -12.56 4.45
N LEU A 34 4.67 -12.10 3.21
CA LEU A 34 5.02 -12.94 2.05
C LEU A 34 6.49 -13.32 2.03
N ASN A 35 7.33 -12.50 2.63
CA ASN A 35 8.76 -12.74 2.72
C ASN A 35 9.11 -13.47 4.02
N ALA A 36 9.98 -14.46 3.92
CA ALA A 36 10.50 -15.14 5.10
C ALA A 36 11.35 -14.14 5.92
N PRO A 37 11.01 -13.90 7.21
CA PRO A 37 11.66 -12.87 8.02
C PRO A 37 13.13 -13.17 8.29
N ASP A 38 13.55 -14.43 8.13
CA ASP A 38 14.91 -14.94 8.30
C ASP A 38 15.71 -14.95 6.99
N ALA A 39 15.10 -14.59 5.84
CA ALA A 39 15.82 -14.51 4.59
C ALA A 39 16.95 -13.45 4.65
N PRO A 40 18.19 -13.77 4.22
CA PRO A 40 19.32 -12.86 4.34
C PRO A 40 19.10 -11.49 3.69
N SER A 41 18.38 -11.44 2.57
CA SER A 41 18.01 -10.19 1.90
C SER A 41 17.07 -9.32 2.72
N ILE A 42 16.09 -9.91 3.40
CA ILE A 42 15.17 -9.20 4.28
C ILE A 42 15.87 -8.68 5.52
N GLN A 43 16.75 -9.51 6.11
CA GLN A 43 17.56 -9.08 7.26
C GLN A 43 18.50 -7.93 6.88
N ALA A 44 19.15 -8.01 5.71
CA ALA A 44 20.01 -6.92 5.23
C ALA A 44 19.22 -5.62 5.01
N MET A 45 18.04 -5.71 4.41
CA MET A 45 17.17 -4.54 4.17
C MET A 45 16.75 -3.89 5.51
N ARG A 46 16.28 -4.68 6.46
CA ARG A 46 15.93 -4.18 7.80
C ARG A 46 17.13 -3.58 8.52
N HIS A 47 18.29 -4.21 8.43
CA HIS A 47 19.51 -3.67 9.03
C HIS A 47 19.88 -2.30 8.47
N ILE A 48 19.75 -2.11 7.16
CA ILE A 48 19.95 -0.80 6.53
C ILE A 48 18.96 0.22 7.11
N GLY A 49 17.66 -0.08 7.10
CA GLY A 49 16.64 0.81 7.65
C GLY A 49 16.89 1.20 9.11
N GLN A 50 17.29 0.22 9.93
CA GLN A 50 17.60 0.46 11.35
C GLN A 50 18.86 1.29 11.56
N VAL A 51 19.92 1.05 10.79
CA VAL A 51 21.19 1.81 10.90
C VAL A 51 20.96 3.29 10.56
N PHE A 52 20.14 3.56 9.55
CA PHE A 52 19.80 4.93 9.15
C PHE A 52 18.60 5.51 9.92
N GLY A 53 17.88 4.70 10.72
CA GLY A 53 16.70 5.14 11.45
C GLY A 53 15.51 5.47 10.55
N GLU A 54 15.38 4.76 9.43
CA GLU A 54 14.39 5.07 8.39
C GLU A 54 13.18 4.14 8.43
N TYR A 55 13.38 2.82 8.41
CA TYR A 55 12.29 1.83 8.34
C TYR A 55 12.69 0.48 8.95
N ASP A 56 11.67 -0.28 9.38
CA ASP A 56 11.80 -1.64 9.89
C ASP A 56 11.04 -2.67 9.03
N SER A 57 10.09 -2.22 8.20
CA SER A 57 9.30 -3.09 7.34
C SER A 57 10.02 -3.41 6.02
N ASP A 58 9.51 -4.42 5.31
CA ASP A 58 9.92 -4.73 3.94
C ASP A 58 8.91 -4.21 2.90
N SER A 59 8.02 -3.33 3.31
CA SER A 59 6.91 -2.82 2.50
C SER A 59 7.24 -1.44 1.94
N ALA A 60 7.28 -1.33 0.61
CA ALA A 60 7.56 -0.08 -0.05
C ALA A 60 6.60 0.18 -1.23
N ALA A 61 6.27 1.43 -1.42
CA ALA A 61 5.55 1.93 -2.56
C ALA A 61 6.33 3.07 -3.23
N MET A 62 6.04 3.30 -4.50
CA MET A 62 6.49 4.48 -5.23
C MET A 62 5.29 5.33 -5.63
N ILE A 63 5.42 6.64 -5.49
CA ILE A 63 4.46 7.57 -6.06
C ILE A 63 5.14 8.27 -7.22
N VAL A 64 4.55 8.15 -8.40
CA VAL A 64 5.07 8.73 -9.64
C VAL A 64 4.15 9.89 -10.03
N LEU A 65 4.76 11.06 -10.21
CA LEU A 65 4.11 12.21 -10.81
C LEU A 65 4.37 12.19 -12.31
N GLU A 66 3.34 12.46 -13.10
CA GLU A 66 3.40 12.59 -14.55
C GLU A 66 2.78 13.91 -14.96
N GLY A 67 3.47 14.67 -15.79
CA GLY A 67 3.01 15.92 -16.37
C GLY A 67 2.89 15.86 -17.90
N ASP A 68 1.86 16.50 -18.45
CA ASP A 68 1.75 16.69 -19.91
C ASP A 68 2.91 17.57 -20.45
N GLN A 69 3.43 18.44 -19.59
CA GLN A 69 4.58 19.31 -19.82
C GLN A 69 5.63 19.07 -18.71
N PRO A 70 6.87 19.59 -18.87
CA PRO A 70 7.86 19.51 -17.80
C PRO A 70 7.30 20.04 -16.48
N LEU A 71 7.57 19.30 -15.39
CA LEU A 71 7.08 19.60 -14.05
C LEU A 71 7.71 20.90 -13.54
N GLY A 72 6.90 21.92 -13.39
CA GLY A 72 7.29 23.24 -12.90
C GLY A 72 6.85 23.49 -11.45
N ASP A 73 6.90 24.76 -11.02
CA ASP A 73 6.65 25.17 -9.63
C ASP A 73 5.31 24.68 -9.06
N ALA A 74 4.24 24.67 -9.88
CA ALA A 74 2.95 24.18 -9.44
C ALA A 74 2.97 22.67 -9.12
N ALA A 75 3.74 21.89 -9.88
CA ALA A 75 3.94 20.47 -9.62
C ALA A 75 4.79 20.24 -8.37
N HIS A 76 5.82 21.08 -8.13
CA HIS A 76 6.59 21.04 -6.89
C HIS A 76 5.73 21.36 -5.67
N GLN A 77 4.88 22.38 -5.72
CA GLN A 77 3.98 22.72 -4.61
C GLN A 77 2.97 21.58 -4.32
N PHE A 78 2.45 20.94 -5.35
CA PHE A 78 1.61 19.75 -5.22
C PHE A 78 2.38 18.61 -4.56
N TYR A 79 3.57 18.32 -5.03
CA TYR A 79 4.47 17.30 -4.48
C TYR A 79 4.77 17.55 -3.00
N ASP A 80 5.22 18.76 -2.64
CA ASP A 80 5.52 19.12 -1.25
C ASP A 80 4.31 18.96 -0.34
N THR A 81 3.14 19.35 -0.83
CA THR A 81 1.88 19.21 -0.08
C THR A 81 1.56 17.73 0.15
N MET A 82 1.71 16.92 -0.88
CA MET A 82 1.48 15.46 -0.83
C MET A 82 2.47 14.78 0.13
N VAL A 83 3.77 15.03 -0.01
CA VAL A 83 4.82 14.49 0.87
C VAL A 83 4.57 14.88 2.32
N LYS A 84 4.21 16.15 2.58
CA LYS A 84 3.87 16.60 3.93
C LYS A 84 2.67 15.88 4.52
N ARG A 85 1.62 15.62 3.74
CA ARG A 85 0.45 14.86 4.20
C ARG A 85 0.80 13.39 4.47
N LEU A 86 1.62 12.78 3.62
CA LEU A 86 2.12 11.42 3.81
C LEU A 86 2.97 11.32 5.09
N ALA A 87 3.85 12.28 5.35
CA ALA A 87 4.68 12.31 6.55
C ALA A 87 3.88 12.49 7.86
N GLN A 88 2.67 13.05 7.79
CA GLN A 88 1.76 13.17 8.93
C GLN A 88 1.05 11.84 9.27
N ASP A 89 0.95 10.92 8.33
CA ASP A 89 0.32 9.61 8.54
C ASP A 89 1.30 8.58 9.10
N THR A 90 1.77 8.84 10.30
CA THR A 90 2.74 7.97 10.99
C THR A 90 2.20 6.58 11.37
N ALA A 91 0.88 6.37 11.25
CA ALA A 91 0.27 5.06 11.46
C ALA A 91 0.52 4.11 10.28
N HIS A 92 0.72 4.64 9.07
CA HIS A 92 0.85 3.85 7.84
C HIS A 92 2.17 4.10 7.09
N VAL A 93 2.83 5.23 7.32
CA VAL A 93 4.11 5.59 6.69
C VAL A 93 5.23 5.51 7.73
N GLU A 94 6.30 4.81 7.41
CA GLU A 94 7.51 4.74 8.23
C GLU A 94 8.51 5.81 7.84
N HIS A 95 8.82 5.89 6.54
CA HIS A 95 9.81 6.81 6.01
C HIS A 95 9.47 7.22 4.57
N ILE A 96 9.90 8.42 4.19
CA ILE A 96 9.77 8.95 2.83
C ILE A 96 11.17 9.33 2.33
N GLN A 97 11.60 8.72 1.24
CA GLN A 97 12.81 9.12 0.55
C GLN A 97 12.48 10.25 -0.44
N ASP A 98 12.55 11.47 0.06
CA ASP A 98 12.20 12.69 -0.65
C ASP A 98 13.40 13.22 -1.48
N PHE A 99 13.73 12.51 -2.56
CA PHE A 99 14.85 12.90 -3.40
C PHE A 99 14.50 14.06 -4.36
N TRP A 100 13.26 14.22 -4.77
CA TRP A 100 12.87 15.28 -5.69
C TRP A 100 12.65 16.63 -5.00
N GLY A 101 12.27 16.62 -3.73
CA GLY A 101 12.20 17.83 -2.91
C GLY A 101 13.56 18.39 -2.51
N ASP A 102 14.63 17.60 -2.55
CA ASP A 102 16.00 18.05 -2.26
C ASP A 102 16.72 18.46 -3.56
N PRO A 103 17.15 19.72 -3.70
CA PRO A 103 17.85 20.20 -4.89
C PRO A 103 19.12 19.43 -5.26
N LEU A 104 19.77 18.77 -4.30
CA LEU A 104 20.98 17.98 -4.55
C LEU A 104 20.68 16.63 -5.21
N THR A 105 19.50 16.07 -4.96
CA THR A 105 19.11 14.72 -5.41
C THR A 105 18.01 14.73 -6.47
N ALA A 106 17.31 15.85 -6.66
CA ALA A 106 16.17 15.99 -7.58
C ALA A 106 16.43 15.47 -8.99
N GLY A 107 17.63 15.73 -9.53
CA GLY A 107 18.01 15.29 -10.88
C GLY A 107 18.05 13.75 -11.04
N GLY A 108 18.22 13.00 -9.96
CA GLY A 108 18.18 11.52 -9.97
C GLY A 108 16.76 10.94 -9.88
N SER A 109 15.80 11.75 -9.45
CA SER A 109 14.41 11.34 -9.23
C SER A 109 13.44 11.90 -10.26
N GLN A 110 13.96 12.56 -11.29
CA GLN A 110 13.21 13.16 -12.39
C GLN A 110 13.61 12.53 -13.73
N SER A 111 12.65 12.39 -14.64
CA SER A 111 12.90 11.93 -16.01
C SER A 111 13.73 12.95 -16.79
N LYS A 112 14.45 12.50 -17.83
CA LYS A 112 15.32 13.36 -18.65
C LYS A 112 14.57 14.50 -19.35
N ASP A 113 13.30 14.30 -19.67
CA ASP A 113 12.42 15.31 -20.29
C ASP A 113 11.70 16.19 -19.26
N GLY A 114 11.97 15.98 -17.98
CA GLY A 114 11.38 16.71 -16.87
C GLY A 114 9.88 16.45 -16.62
N LYS A 115 9.27 15.49 -17.32
CA LYS A 115 7.81 15.26 -17.25
C LYS A 115 7.38 14.28 -16.19
N ALA A 116 8.29 13.53 -15.59
CA ALA A 116 7.99 12.62 -14.51
C ALA A 116 8.96 12.78 -13.35
N ALA A 117 8.44 12.61 -12.15
CA ALA A 117 9.23 12.56 -10.91
C ALA A 117 8.70 11.45 -10.01
N LEU A 118 9.54 10.94 -9.11
CA LEU A 118 9.13 9.88 -8.20
C LEU A 118 9.55 10.18 -6.76
N VAL A 119 8.78 9.64 -5.82
CA VAL A 119 9.14 9.54 -4.41
C VAL A 119 8.92 8.11 -3.95
N GLN A 120 9.84 7.61 -3.14
CA GLN A 120 9.71 6.29 -2.51
C GLN A 120 9.20 6.43 -1.09
N VAL A 121 8.20 5.61 -0.74
CA VAL A 121 7.54 5.62 0.56
C VAL A 121 7.65 4.23 1.18
N TYR A 122 8.27 4.14 2.35
CA TYR A 122 8.28 2.94 3.17
C TYR A 122 7.06 2.92 4.05
N LEU A 123 6.35 1.80 4.04
CA LEU A 123 5.03 1.63 4.64
C LEU A 123 5.12 0.79 5.91
N ARG A 124 4.21 1.00 6.84
CA ARG A 124 4.07 0.14 8.00
C ARG A 124 3.48 -1.22 7.63
N GLY A 125 3.99 -2.24 8.32
CA GLY A 125 3.62 -3.63 8.09
C GLY A 125 4.46 -4.28 7.00
N ASN A 126 4.72 -5.57 7.14
CA ASN A 126 5.47 -6.34 6.14
C ASN A 126 4.57 -6.67 4.95
N GLN A 127 5.16 -6.82 3.77
CA GLN A 127 4.44 -7.16 2.53
C GLN A 127 3.49 -8.35 2.73
N GLY A 128 2.25 -8.20 2.30
CA GLY A 128 1.21 -9.22 2.41
C GLY A 128 0.47 -9.23 3.75
N THR A 129 0.86 -8.42 4.73
CA THR A 129 0.11 -8.28 5.99
C THR A 129 -1.07 -7.32 5.84
N ALA A 130 -2.07 -7.46 6.71
CA ALA A 130 -3.22 -6.55 6.76
C ALA A 130 -2.80 -5.09 6.96
N LEU A 131 -1.80 -4.84 7.81
CA LEU A 131 -1.29 -3.49 8.03
C LEU A 131 -0.63 -2.90 6.77
N SER A 132 0.13 -3.70 6.01
CA SER A 132 0.70 -3.26 4.73
C SER A 132 -0.39 -2.87 3.73
N ASN A 133 -1.46 -3.68 3.62
CA ASN A 133 -2.59 -3.37 2.73
C ASN A 133 -3.30 -2.07 3.17
N GLN A 134 -3.58 -1.91 4.47
CA GLN A 134 -4.16 -0.67 5.01
C GLN A 134 -3.27 0.55 4.75
N SER A 135 -1.95 0.36 4.83
CA SER A 135 -0.98 1.42 4.54
C SER A 135 -1.01 1.82 3.06
N VAL A 136 -1.12 0.85 2.15
CA VAL A 136 -1.32 1.12 0.71
C VAL A 136 -2.59 1.91 0.46
N ASP A 137 -3.71 1.51 1.08
CA ASP A 137 -5.00 2.21 0.92
C ASP A 137 -4.94 3.64 1.47
N SER A 138 -4.27 3.84 2.60
CA SER A 138 -4.09 5.17 3.18
C SER A 138 -3.29 6.10 2.26
N ILE A 139 -2.15 5.65 1.73
CA ILE A 139 -1.36 6.50 0.82
C ILE A 139 -2.10 6.78 -0.49
N ARG A 140 -2.85 5.81 -1.05
CA ARG A 140 -3.73 6.02 -2.21
C ARG A 140 -4.76 7.10 -1.95
N LYS A 141 -5.40 7.05 -0.80
CA LYS A 141 -6.38 8.06 -0.37
C LYS A 141 -5.74 9.44 -0.26
N ILE A 142 -4.59 9.55 0.41
CA ILE A 142 -3.86 10.83 0.55
C ILE A 142 -3.52 11.41 -0.82
N VAL A 143 -3.01 10.59 -1.75
CA VAL A 143 -2.67 11.01 -3.12
C VAL A 143 -3.92 11.49 -3.86
N ALA A 144 -5.01 10.72 -3.82
CA ALA A 144 -6.26 11.06 -4.50
C ALA A 144 -6.93 12.33 -3.95
N GLU A 145 -6.83 12.56 -2.65
CA GLU A 145 -7.40 13.75 -1.97
C GLU A 145 -6.50 14.99 -2.04
N THR A 146 -5.27 14.88 -2.53
CA THR A 146 -4.39 16.03 -2.70
C THR A 146 -4.66 16.67 -4.06
N PRO A 147 -5.08 17.95 -4.12
CA PRO A 147 -5.43 18.60 -5.38
C PRO A 147 -4.22 18.73 -6.30
N ALA A 148 -4.25 18.05 -7.44
CA ALA A 148 -3.21 18.15 -8.45
C ALA A 148 -3.46 19.37 -9.37
N PRO A 149 -2.41 20.07 -9.82
CA PRO A 149 -2.55 21.14 -10.81
C PRO A 149 -2.96 20.56 -12.18
N PRO A 150 -3.56 21.38 -13.08
CA PRO A 150 -3.94 20.93 -14.40
C PRO A 150 -2.76 20.32 -15.18
N GLY A 151 -3.00 19.16 -15.80
CA GLY A 151 -2.00 18.46 -16.59
C GLY A 151 -0.97 17.66 -15.77
N VAL A 152 -1.14 17.56 -14.45
CA VAL A 152 -0.32 16.71 -13.57
C VAL A 152 -1.17 15.62 -12.96
N LYS A 153 -0.65 14.39 -12.95
CA LYS A 153 -1.26 13.20 -12.33
C LYS A 153 -0.27 12.57 -11.37
N ALA A 154 -0.77 11.89 -10.36
CA ALA A 154 0.03 11.09 -9.45
C ALA A 154 -0.50 9.66 -9.38
N TYR A 155 0.42 8.70 -9.39
CA TYR A 155 0.12 7.27 -9.40
C TYR A 155 0.86 6.58 -8.25
N VAL A 156 0.15 5.72 -7.53
CA VAL A 156 0.75 4.87 -6.49
C VAL A 156 1.04 3.50 -7.10
N THR A 157 2.31 3.09 -7.09
CA THR A 157 2.80 1.83 -7.66
C THR A 157 3.90 1.22 -6.78
N GLY A 158 4.47 0.12 -7.20
CA GLY A 158 5.55 -0.57 -6.48
C GLY A 158 5.12 -1.94 -5.95
N ALA A 159 6.00 -2.57 -5.16
CA ALA A 159 5.80 -3.95 -4.72
C ALA A 159 4.57 -4.11 -3.80
N ALA A 160 4.44 -3.27 -2.79
CA ALA A 160 3.31 -3.37 -1.85
C ALA A 160 1.96 -3.09 -2.51
N PRO A 161 1.76 -2.01 -3.30
CA PRO A 161 0.52 -1.81 -4.05
C PRO A 161 0.14 -2.94 -4.99
N LEU A 162 1.11 -3.51 -5.72
CA LEU A 162 0.87 -4.65 -6.61
C LEU A 162 0.37 -5.88 -5.86
N ILE A 163 0.94 -6.15 -4.70
CA ILE A 163 0.52 -7.27 -3.85
C ILE A 163 -0.90 -7.04 -3.32
N THR A 164 -1.20 -5.82 -2.84
CA THR A 164 -2.55 -5.45 -2.39
C THR A 164 -3.58 -5.65 -3.49
N ASP A 165 -3.31 -5.19 -4.71
CA ASP A 165 -4.20 -5.38 -5.86
C ASP A 165 -4.43 -6.85 -6.20
N ASN A 166 -3.40 -7.69 -6.12
CA ASN A 166 -3.53 -9.13 -6.35
C ASN A 166 -4.42 -9.81 -5.30
N PHE A 167 -4.35 -9.39 -4.04
CA PHE A 167 -5.24 -9.89 -2.99
C PHE A 167 -6.69 -9.47 -3.22
N GLU A 168 -6.93 -8.22 -3.61
CA GLU A 168 -8.27 -7.71 -3.90
C GLU A 168 -8.91 -8.43 -5.09
N VAL A 169 -8.18 -8.63 -6.19
CA VAL A 169 -8.67 -9.37 -7.36
C VAL A 169 -8.95 -10.82 -7.00
N GLY A 170 -8.10 -11.46 -6.20
CA GLY A 170 -8.30 -12.83 -5.71
C GLY A 170 -9.59 -12.97 -4.89
N SER A 171 -9.86 -12.03 -3.99
CA SER A 171 -11.06 -12.03 -3.15
C SER A 171 -12.35 -11.78 -3.96
N GLN A 172 -12.32 -10.88 -4.93
CA GLN A 172 -13.47 -10.61 -5.81
C GLN A 172 -13.80 -11.77 -6.76
N GLY A 173 -12.79 -12.56 -7.15
CA GLY A 173 -12.97 -13.75 -7.97
C GLY A 173 -13.77 -14.84 -7.28
N THR A 174 -13.65 -14.99 -5.97
CA THR A 174 -14.39 -15.98 -5.16
C THR A 174 -15.87 -15.63 -5.00
N HIS A 175 -16.23 -14.36 -5.00
CA HIS A 175 -17.63 -13.92 -4.90
C HIS A 175 -18.47 -14.08 -6.19
N LYS A 176 -17.85 -14.37 -7.33
CA LYS A 176 -18.55 -14.55 -8.62
C LYS A 176 -18.93 -15.99 -8.94
N VAL A 177 -18.61 -16.95 -8.09
CA VAL A 177 -18.81 -18.39 -8.34
C VAL A 177 -19.90 -19.00 -7.42
N THR A 178 -20.72 -18.16 -6.77
CA THR A 178 -21.88 -18.62 -5.98
C THR A 178 -23.19 -18.26 -6.62
#